data_315336fda06ac6dab827f5bae56a81cf
#
_entry.id   315336fda06ac6dab827f5bae56a81cf
#
_cell.length_a   1.000
_cell.length_b   1.000
_cell.length_c   1.000
_cell.angle_alpha   90.00
_cell.angle_beta   90.00
_cell.angle_gamma   90.00
#
_symmetry.space_group_name_H-M   'P 1'
#
loop_
_entity.id
_entity.type
_entity.pdbx_description
1 polymer ?
#
loop_
_entity_poly.entity_id
_entity_poly.type
_entity_poly.pdbx_seq_one_letter_code
_entity_poly.pdbx_strand_id
1 'polypeptide(L)'
;MEFASDLGKLQRQMASSSAGISRRQAILETLSISAGDQIMDVGCGGGHLLEHLAKAVGEKGHVYGVDPSEDQIAQARGKCSGFENVSLLNSNADDISLEQNSCNSITSTQAFEYIKDIDAALHEATRILISGGAFVNISILWDHFKFFGAEEKLNNRIHDTFRAHCSHQMLPMELPGKLARLGYRDIRNKSLAFVITQRDQNSPARYTEETVAFFALNHGMSKTDVMDWRAQLSKAEEDGRFGFTSFPVLTSAFLS
;
A
#
# COMPACT_ATOMS: atom_id res chain seq x y z
N MET A 1 8.71 7.31 5.30
CA MET A 1 9.77 6.44 4.68
C MET A 1 10.01 6.96 3.28
N GLU A 2 11.25 7.21 2.89
CA GLU A 2 11.58 7.61 1.53
C GLU A 2 11.80 6.36 0.67
N PHE A 3 11.09 6.26 -0.46
CA PHE A 3 11.13 5.11 -1.37
C PHE A 3 12.08 5.32 -2.55
N ALA A 4 13.26 5.88 -2.29
CA ALA A 4 14.32 6.04 -3.28
C ALA A 4 15.24 4.80 -3.32
N SER A 5 15.81 4.50 -4.48
CA SER A 5 16.83 3.47 -4.70
C SER A 5 16.43 2.02 -4.28
N ASP A 6 17.11 1.42 -3.32
CA ASP A 6 16.94 0.02 -2.94
C ASP A 6 15.58 -0.28 -2.30
N LEU A 7 15.04 0.64 -1.50
CA LEU A 7 13.72 0.49 -0.91
C LEU A 7 12.61 0.51 -1.97
N GLY A 8 12.72 1.38 -2.96
CA GLY A 8 11.83 1.42 -4.11
C GLY A 8 11.86 0.11 -4.92
N LYS A 9 13.04 -0.53 -5.03
CA LYS A 9 13.17 -1.84 -5.68
C LYS A 9 12.42 -2.93 -4.89
N LEU A 10 12.62 -3.00 -3.57
CA LEU A 10 11.90 -3.96 -2.71
C LEU A 10 10.39 -3.75 -2.76
N GLN A 11 9.92 -2.51 -2.78
CA GLN A 11 8.51 -2.19 -2.92
C GLN A 11 7.93 -2.70 -4.25
N ARG A 12 8.64 -2.53 -5.36
CA ARG A 12 8.23 -3.06 -6.68
C ARG A 12 8.20 -4.59 -6.71
N GLN A 13 9.17 -5.25 -6.07
CA GLN A 13 9.17 -6.70 -5.91
C GLN A 13 7.95 -7.16 -5.09
N MET A 14 7.65 -6.47 -3.98
CA MET A 14 6.44 -6.72 -3.19
C MET A 14 5.17 -6.51 -4.02
N ALA A 15 5.09 -5.46 -4.83
CA ALA A 15 3.96 -5.22 -5.73
C ALA A 15 3.79 -6.36 -6.77
N SER A 16 4.85 -7.03 -7.17
CA SER A 16 4.84 -8.17 -8.09
C SER A 16 4.62 -9.52 -7.40
N SER A 17 4.64 -9.57 -6.07
CA SER A 17 4.41 -10.79 -5.29
C SER A 17 2.92 -11.22 -5.31
N SER A 18 2.64 -12.43 -4.83
CA SER A 18 1.28 -12.94 -4.69
C SER A 18 0.40 -12.01 -3.85
N ALA A 19 0.93 -11.42 -2.78
CA ALA A 19 0.21 -10.45 -1.95
C ALA A 19 -0.10 -9.15 -2.71
N GLY A 20 0.85 -8.63 -3.50
CA GLY A 20 0.63 -7.45 -4.34
C GLY A 20 -0.44 -7.70 -5.42
N ILE A 21 -0.39 -8.85 -6.07
CA ILE A 21 -1.41 -9.27 -7.06
C ILE A 21 -2.79 -9.38 -6.41
N SER A 22 -2.89 -10.06 -5.26
CA SER A 22 -4.16 -10.23 -4.53
C SER A 22 -4.77 -8.90 -4.09
N ARG A 23 -3.95 -7.93 -3.65
CA ARG A 23 -4.44 -6.59 -3.28
C ARG A 23 -5.02 -5.85 -4.48
N ARG A 24 -4.33 -5.84 -5.62
CA ARG A 24 -4.84 -5.20 -6.85
C ARG A 24 -6.14 -5.84 -7.31
N GLN A 25 -6.21 -7.17 -7.28
CA GLN A 25 -7.43 -7.88 -7.62
C GLN A 25 -8.59 -7.51 -6.68
N ALA A 26 -8.34 -7.43 -5.37
CA ALA A 26 -9.35 -7.03 -4.39
C ALA A 26 -9.89 -5.60 -4.65
N ILE A 27 -9.03 -4.65 -5.06
CA ILE A 27 -9.47 -3.31 -5.47
C ILE A 27 -10.36 -3.40 -6.70
N LEU A 28 -9.91 -4.07 -7.76
CA LEU A 28 -10.66 -4.19 -9.02
C LEU A 28 -12.01 -4.88 -8.84
N GLU A 29 -12.09 -5.89 -7.97
CA GLU A 29 -13.34 -6.58 -7.63
C GLU A 29 -14.30 -5.70 -6.80
N THR A 30 -13.76 -4.75 -6.03
CA THR A 30 -14.56 -3.86 -5.16
C THR A 30 -15.08 -2.66 -5.93
N LEU A 31 -14.31 -2.16 -6.90
CA LEU A 31 -14.72 -1.06 -7.75
C LEU A 31 -15.71 -1.53 -8.84
N SER A 32 -16.83 -0.83 -8.95
CA SER A 32 -17.76 -1.02 -10.08
C SER A 32 -17.33 -0.12 -11.25
N ILE A 33 -16.23 -0.48 -11.90
CA ILE A 33 -15.63 0.34 -12.96
C ILE A 33 -16.49 0.27 -14.22
N SER A 34 -16.84 1.44 -14.76
CA SER A 34 -17.53 1.59 -16.04
C SER A 34 -16.58 2.18 -17.11
N ALA A 35 -16.86 1.84 -18.36
CA ALA A 35 -16.14 2.49 -19.47
C ALA A 35 -16.43 4.00 -19.49
N GLY A 36 -15.38 4.81 -19.51
CA GLY A 36 -15.46 6.27 -19.43
C GLY A 36 -15.24 6.84 -18.03
N ASP A 37 -15.10 6.01 -16.99
CA ASP A 37 -14.82 6.49 -15.63
C ASP A 37 -13.46 7.20 -15.54
N GLN A 38 -13.41 8.17 -14.64
CA GLN A 38 -12.18 8.81 -14.21
C GLN A 38 -11.80 8.28 -12.82
N ILE A 39 -10.61 7.69 -12.71
CA ILE A 39 -10.14 7.04 -11.47
C ILE A 39 -8.80 7.62 -11.06
N MET A 40 -8.65 7.95 -9.78
CA MET A 40 -7.39 8.37 -9.20
C MET A 40 -6.81 7.29 -8.28
N ASP A 41 -5.52 6.98 -8.43
CA ASP A 41 -4.76 6.09 -7.53
C ASP A 41 -3.74 6.91 -6.73
N VAL A 42 -4.00 7.08 -5.43
CA VAL A 42 -3.17 7.86 -4.51
C VAL A 42 -2.05 6.97 -3.95
N GLY A 43 -0.80 7.40 -4.15
CA GLY A 43 0.38 6.59 -3.87
C GLY A 43 0.53 5.48 -4.89
N CYS A 44 0.44 5.82 -6.18
CA CYS A 44 0.42 4.85 -7.28
C CYS A 44 1.73 4.05 -7.44
N GLY A 45 2.81 4.49 -6.77
CA GLY A 45 4.12 3.86 -6.85
C GLY A 45 4.58 3.67 -8.30
N GLY A 46 5.12 2.50 -8.61
CA GLY A 46 5.57 2.14 -9.97
C GLY A 46 4.45 1.81 -10.97
N GLY A 47 3.19 2.19 -10.72
CA GLY A 47 2.09 2.12 -11.67
C GLY A 47 1.47 0.73 -11.89
N HIS A 48 1.68 -0.21 -10.97
CA HIS A 48 1.16 -1.59 -11.14
C HIS A 48 -0.36 -1.71 -11.18
N LEU A 49 -1.09 -0.84 -10.46
CA LEU A 49 -2.55 -0.81 -10.50
C LEU A 49 -3.04 0.00 -11.71
N LEU A 50 -2.33 1.06 -12.08
CA LEU A 50 -2.72 1.96 -13.17
C LEU A 50 -2.97 1.26 -14.50
N GLU A 51 -2.12 0.27 -14.88
CA GLU A 51 -2.32 -0.51 -16.11
C GLU A 51 -3.67 -1.24 -16.14
N HIS A 52 -4.08 -1.79 -15.00
CA HIS A 52 -5.35 -2.51 -14.88
C HIS A 52 -6.54 -1.56 -14.93
N LEU A 53 -6.42 -0.42 -14.24
CA LEU A 53 -7.44 0.62 -14.23
C LEU A 53 -7.61 1.22 -15.63
N ALA A 54 -6.51 1.55 -16.32
CA ALA A 54 -6.53 2.12 -17.68
C ALA A 54 -7.23 1.22 -18.69
N LYS A 55 -6.98 -0.10 -18.60
CA LYS A 55 -7.69 -1.09 -19.42
C LYS A 55 -9.18 -1.16 -19.09
N ALA A 56 -9.53 -1.08 -17.80
CA ALA A 56 -10.91 -1.24 -17.35
C ALA A 56 -11.78 -0.02 -17.71
N VAL A 57 -11.26 1.21 -17.60
CA VAL A 57 -12.01 2.42 -17.99
C VAL A 57 -12.09 2.62 -19.49
N GLY A 58 -11.21 1.98 -20.28
CA GLY A 58 -11.17 2.06 -21.74
C GLY A 58 -10.74 3.44 -22.26
N GLU A 59 -10.79 3.61 -23.60
CA GLU A 59 -10.26 4.81 -24.27
C GLU A 59 -11.00 6.12 -23.91
N LYS A 60 -12.25 6.05 -23.47
CA LYS A 60 -13.05 7.21 -23.08
C LYS A 60 -12.87 7.60 -21.60
N GLY A 61 -12.31 6.71 -20.79
CA GLY A 61 -12.02 6.95 -19.38
C GLY A 61 -10.61 7.48 -19.19
N HIS A 62 -10.28 7.88 -17.97
CA HIS A 62 -8.95 8.38 -17.63
C HIS A 62 -8.50 7.91 -16.24
N VAL A 63 -7.21 7.67 -16.10
CA VAL A 63 -6.62 7.26 -14.82
C VAL A 63 -5.51 8.24 -14.42
N TYR A 64 -5.61 8.74 -13.20
CA TYR A 64 -4.62 9.63 -12.59
C TYR A 64 -3.82 8.85 -11.56
N GLY A 65 -2.50 8.77 -11.73
CA GLY A 65 -1.58 8.22 -10.73
C GLY A 65 -0.87 9.34 -10.00
N VAL A 66 -1.00 9.37 -8.68
CA VAL A 66 -0.38 10.40 -7.82
C VAL A 66 0.66 9.76 -6.92
N ASP A 67 1.89 10.25 -6.92
CA ASP A 67 2.95 9.81 -6.01
C ASP A 67 3.98 10.94 -5.79
N PRO A 68 4.43 11.22 -4.55
CA PRO A 68 5.41 12.25 -4.29
C PRO A 68 6.84 11.86 -4.71
N SER A 69 7.10 10.57 -4.96
CA SER A 69 8.42 10.08 -5.34
C SER A 69 8.63 10.18 -6.85
N GLU A 70 9.56 11.03 -7.28
CA GLU A 70 9.94 11.17 -8.69
C GLU A 70 10.42 9.83 -9.29
N ASP A 71 11.12 9.01 -8.51
CA ASP A 71 11.59 7.66 -8.89
C ASP A 71 10.41 6.73 -9.19
N GLN A 72 9.36 6.76 -8.36
CA GLN A 72 8.15 5.96 -8.58
C GLN A 72 7.37 6.46 -9.80
N ILE A 73 7.22 7.76 -9.96
CA ILE A 73 6.60 8.36 -11.16
C ILE A 73 7.36 8.02 -12.44
N ALA A 74 8.69 8.02 -12.41
CA ALA A 74 9.49 7.62 -13.57
C ALA A 74 9.27 6.13 -13.94
N GLN A 75 9.16 5.25 -12.94
CA GLN A 75 8.83 3.84 -13.16
C GLN A 75 7.40 3.66 -13.69
N ALA A 76 6.43 4.36 -13.11
CA ALA A 76 5.04 4.35 -13.57
C ALA A 76 4.92 4.83 -15.02
N ARG A 77 5.67 5.86 -15.41
CA ARG A 77 5.72 6.36 -16.79
C ARG A 77 6.22 5.29 -17.76
N GLY A 78 7.28 4.57 -17.42
CA GLY A 78 7.77 3.46 -18.22
C GLY A 78 6.73 2.35 -18.38
N LYS A 79 6.08 1.96 -17.28
CA LYS A 79 5.08 0.91 -17.24
C LYS A 79 3.80 1.28 -18.01
N CYS A 80 3.36 2.53 -17.90
CA CYS A 80 2.12 3.01 -18.52
C CYS A 80 2.34 3.65 -19.90
N SER A 81 3.53 3.54 -20.50
CA SER A 81 3.88 4.19 -21.78
C SER A 81 2.98 3.80 -22.96
N GLY A 82 2.28 2.68 -22.89
CA GLY A 82 1.30 2.24 -23.91
C GLY A 82 -0.14 2.70 -23.67
N PHE A 83 -0.40 3.55 -22.67
CA PHE A 83 -1.74 4.02 -22.31
C PHE A 83 -1.84 5.54 -22.44
N GLU A 84 -2.57 6.02 -23.45
CA GLU A 84 -2.82 7.46 -23.65
C GLU A 84 -3.79 8.04 -22.60
N ASN A 85 -4.56 7.18 -21.95
CA ASN A 85 -5.54 7.52 -20.91
C ASN A 85 -4.98 7.46 -19.49
N VAL A 86 -3.65 7.60 -19.32
CA VAL A 86 -3.01 7.68 -18.00
C VAL A 86 -2.25 8.98 -17.85
N SER A 87 -2.53 9.72 -16.79
CA SER A 87 -1.77 10.90 -16.36
C SER A 87 -1.08 10.64 -15.03
N LEU A 88 0.18 11.06 -14.92
CA LEU A 88 1.01 10.90 -13.72
C LEU A 88 1.32 12.26 -13.11
N LEU A 89 0.97 12.41 -11.83
CA LEU A 89 1.15 13.62 -11.05
C LEU A 89 2.21 13.37 -9.97
N ASN A 90 3.32 14.10 -10.05
CA ASN A 90 4.31 14.09 -8.98
C ASN A 90 3.93 15.13 -7.93
N SER A 91 3.08 14.74 -7.00
CA SER A 91 2.56 15.61 -5.93
C SER A 91 2.25 14.83 -4.66
N ASN A 92 2.14 15.56 -3.55
CA ASN A 92 1.62 15.01 -2.31
C ASN A 92 0.11 14.76 -2.41
N ALA A 93 -0.40 13.89 -1.54
CA ALA A 93 -1.83 13.52 -1.52
C ALA A 93 -2.74 14.62 -0.95
N ASP A 94 -2.19 15.65 -0.34
CA ASP A 94 -2.88 16.81 0.24
C ASP A 94 -2.86 18.05 -0.69
N ASP A 95 -2.21 17.95 -1.86
CA ASP A 95 -2.11 19.04 -2.85
C ASP A 95 -2.08 18.45 -4.26
N ILE A 96 -3.25 18.09 -4.79
CA ILE A 96 -3.40 17.43 -6.09
C ILE A 96 -4.02 18.40 -7.09
N SER A 97 -3.33 18.65 -8.20
CA SER A 97 -3.76 19.56 -9.27
C SER A 97 -4.86 18.96 -10.15
N LEU A 98 -5.98 18.55 -9.54
CA LEU A 98 -7.21 18.12 -10.20
C LEU A 98 -8.37 18.98 -9.71
N GLU A 99 -9.38 19.15 -10.59
CA GLU A 99 -10.58 19.88 -10.23
C GLU A 99 -11.43 19.13 -9.20
N GLN A 100 -12.25 19.84 -8.45
CA GLN A 100 -13.23 19.22 -7.57
C GLN A 100 -14.25 18.39 -8.38
N ASN A 101 -14.74 17.31 -7.80
CA ASN A 101 -15.74 16.44 -8.41
C ASN A 101 -15.32 15.94 -9.82
N SER A 102 -14.05 15.58 -9.99
CA SER A 102 -13.50 15.16 -11.28
C SER A 102 -13.30 13.65 -11.40
N CYS A 103 -13.33 12.88 -10.30
CA CYS A 103 -13.12 11.44 -10.32
C CYS A 103 -14.35 10.66 -9.86
N ASN A 104 -14.68 9.57 -10.56
CA ASN A 104 -15.72 8.60 -10.17
C ASN A 104 -15.27 7.71 -9.02
N SER A 105 -13.97 7.42 -8.94
CA SER A 105 -13.41 6.58 -7.89
C SER A 105 -12.01 7.03 -7.50
N ILE A 106 -11.69 6.82 -6.22
CA ILE A 106 -10.34 6.99 -5.69
C ILE A 106 -9.88 5.67 -5.08
N THR A 107 -8.67 5.26 -5.45
CA THR A 107 -8.01 4.09 -4.89
C THR A 107 -6.73 4.46 -4.17
N SER A 108 -6.29 3.60 -3.27
CA SER A 108 -4.96 3.67 -2.67
C SER A 108 -4.54 2.31 -2.15
N THR A 109 -3.27 1.98 -2.28
CA THR A 109 -2.70 0.74 -1.72
C THR A 109 -1.45 1.05 -0.93
N GLN A 110 -1.52 0.95 0.38
CA GLN A 110 -0.41 1.18 1.30
C GLN A 110 0.27 2.55 1.07
N ALA A 111 -0.51 3.62 1.02
CA ALA A 111 0.00 4.98 0.94
C ALA A 111 -0.48 5.85 2.11
N PHE A 112 -1.77 5.85 2.44
CA PHE A 112 -2.31 6.72 3.49
C PHE A 112 -1.67 6.51 4.86
N GLU A 113 -1.23 5.29 5.19
CA GLU A 113 -0.53 5.03 6.45
C GLU A 113 0.82 5.74 6.61
N TYR A 114 1.41 6.22 5.51
CA TYR A 114 2.68 6.97 5.50
C TYR A 114 2.50 8.48 5.55
N ILE A 115 1.31 9.00 5.27
CA ILE A 115 1.01 10.42 5.20
C ILE A 115 0.85 10.97 6.62
N LYS A 116 1.64 11.99 7.00
CA LYS A 116 1.60 12.56 8.36
C LYS A 116 0.26 13.24 8.63
N ASP A 117 -0.17 14.14 7.75
CA ASP A 117 -1.48 14.78 7.81
C ASP A 117 -2.47 14.03 6.94
N ILE A 118 -2.93 12.90 7.47
CA ILE A 118 -3.90 12.08 6.76
C ILE A 118 -5.25 12.79 6.59
N ASP A 119 -5.62 13.67 7.51
CA ASP A 119 -6.90 14.37 7.44
C ASP A 119 -6.89 15.35 6.24
N ALA A 120 -5.79 16.09 6.01
CA ALA A 120 -5.63 16.91 4.81
C ALA A 120 -5.71 16.09 3.53
N ALA A 121 -5.02 14.94 3.45
CA ALA A 121 -5.05 14.07 2.29
C ALA A 121 -6.44 13.46 2.03
N LEU A 122 -7.19 13.10 3.08
CA LEU A 122 -8.57 12.61 2.95
C LEU A 122 -9.54 13.73 2.53
N HIS A 123 -9.36 14.96 3.00
CA HIS A 123 -10.11 16.11 2.52
C HIS A 123 -9.87 16.37 1.04
N GLU A 124 -8.62 16.30 0.59
CA GLU A 124 -8.27 16.48 -0.82
C GLU A 124 -8.85 15.37 -1.71
N ALA A 125 -8.75 14.10 -1.28
CA ALA A 125 -9.41 12.99 -1.95
C ALA A 125 -10.94 13.20 -2.03
N THR A 126 -11.57 13.68 -0.94
CA THR A 126 -13.00 13.97 -0.91
C THR A 126 -13.37 15.12 -1.87
N ARG A 127 -12.55 16.16 -1.97
CA ARG A 127 -12.74 17.28 -2.90
C ARG A 127 -12.79 16.83 -4.36
N ILE A 128 -11.91 15.89 -4.71
CA ILE A 128 -11.75 15.39 -6.09
C ILE A 128 -12.84 14.39 -6.46
N LEU A 129 -13.36 13.64 -5.50
CA LEU A 129 -14.37 12.61 -5.72
C LEU A 129 -15.75 13.23 -5.98
N ILE A 130 -16.48 12.70 -6.97
CA ILE A 130 -17.88 13.11 -7.22
C ILE A 130 -18.81 12.61 -6.12
N SER A 131 -19.97 13.24 -5.92
CA SER A 131 -21.03 12.67 -5.09
C SER A 131 -21.46 11.30 -5.65
N GLY A 132 -21.64 10.32 -4.78
CA GLY A 132 -21.85 8.91 -5.15
C GLY A 132 -20.58 8.15 -5.54
N GLY A 133 -19.44 8.82 -5.65
CA GLY A 133 -18.17 8.21 -6.03
C GLY A 133 -17.61 7.26 -4.98
N ALA A 134 -16.82 6.29 -5.41
CA ALA A 134 -16.26 5.24 -4.55
C ALA A 134 -14.86 5.60 -4.04
N PHE A 135 -14.60 5.37 -2.75
CA PHE A 135 -13.27 5.40 -2.14
C PHE A 135 -12.88 3.98 -1.72
N VAL A 136 -11.74 3.48 -2.19
CA VAL A 136 -11.24 2.14 -1.85
C VAL A 136 -9.78 2.22 -1.45
N ASN A 137 -9.47 1.86 -0.21
CA ASN A 137 -8.11 1.89 0.33
C ASN A 137 -7.71 0.54 0.90
N ILE A 138 -6.46 0.12 0.70
CA ILE A 138 -5.84 -1.00 1.40
C ILE A 138 -4.70 -0.48 2.25
N SER A 139 -4.82 -0.66 3.56
CA SER A 139 -3.75 -0.41 4.55
C SER A 139 -3.56 -1.62 5.43
N ILE A 140 -2.41 -1.70 6.12
CA ILE A 140 -2.07 -2.84 6.97
C ILE A 140 -2.30 -2.49 8.43
N LEU A 141 -2.77 -3.45 9.23
CA LEU A 141 -2.73 -3.43 10.69
C LEU A 141 -1.31 -3.78 11.13
N TRP A 142 -0.42 -2.79 11.14
CA TRP A 142 1.01 -2.98 11.37
C TRP A 142 1.34 -3.50 12.78
N ASP A 143 0.53 -3.19 13.79
CA ASP A 143 0.70 -3.73 15.15
C ASP A 143 0.45 -5.24 15.23
N HIS A 144 -0.23 -5.82 14.23
CA HIS A 144 -0.49 -7.25 14.13
C HIS A 144 0.41 -7.97 13.11
N PHE A 145 1.24 -7.24 12.41
CA PHE A 145 2.26 -7.77 11.51
C PHE A 145 3.38 -8.42 12.33
N LYS A 146 3.73 -9.69 12.07
CA LYS A 146 4.74 -10.37 12.86
C LYS A 146 5.43 -11.52 12.15
N PHE A 147 6.74 -11.62 12.36
CA PHE A 147 7.52 -12.81 12.10
C PHE A 147 7.57 -13.70 13.34
N PHE A 148 7.58 -15.01 13.14
CA PHE A 148 7.71 -16.05 14.16
C PHE A 148 8.89 -16.97 13.80
N GLY A 149 9.59 -17.46 14.83
CA GLY A 149 10.70 -18.41 14.68
C GLY A 149 12.04 -17.90 15.19
N ALA A 150 12.20 -16.58 15.34
CA ALA A 150 13.35 -16.00 16.03
C ALA A 150 13.10 -15.92 17.55
N GLU A 151 14.19 -15.75 18.33
CA GLU A 151 14.14 -15.51 19.77
C GLU A 151 13.26 -14.29 20.07
N GLU A 152 12.37 -14.41 21.05
CA GLU A 152 11.28 -13.46 21.28
C GLU A 152 11.79 -12.04 21.55
N LYS A 153 12.82 -11.88 22.39
CA LYS A 153 13.34 -10.57 22.74
C LYS A 153 13.98 -9.85 21.55
N LEU A 154 14.75 -10.57 20.75
CA LEU A 154 15.36 -10.04 19.53
C LEU A 154 14.29 -9.70 18.49
N ASN A 155 13.34 -10.61 18.29
CA ASN A 155 12.23 -10.43 17.36
C ASN A 155 11.39 -9.18 17.71
N ASN A 156 11.04 -9.01 18.99
CA ASN A 156 10.29 -7.83 19.45
C ASN A 156 11.09 -6.54 19.23
N ARG A 157 12.40 -6.50 19.53
CA ARG A 157 13.24 -5.31 19.27
C ARG A 157 13.25 -4.92 17.79
N ILE A 158 13.34 -5.89 16.89
CA ILE A 158 13.28 -5.66 15.42
C ILE A 158 11.93 -5.07 15.05
N HIS A 159 10.82 -5.66 15.52
CA HIS A 159 9.47 -5.18 15.24
C HIS A 159 9.20 -3.80 15.82
N ASP A 160 9.62 -3.54 17.05
CA ASP A 160 9.46 -2.22 17.70
C ASP A 160 10.23 -1.13 16.95
N THR A 161 11.44 -1.46 16.46
CA THR A 161 12.20 -0.53 15.62
C THR A 161 11.45 -0.27 14.31
N PHE A 162 10.87 -1.29 13.69
CA PHE A 162 10.14 -1.18 12.43
C PHE A 162 8.84 -0.36 12.56
N ARG A 163 8.25 -0.23 13.74
CA ARG A 163 7.05 0.61 13.96
C ARG A 163 7.21 2.05 13.46
N ALA A 164 8.42 2.61 13.52
CA ALA A 164 8.69 3.96 13.05
C ALA A 164 8.64 4.14 11.51
N HIS A 165 8.38 3.06 10.74
CA HIS A 165 8.38 3.14 9.27
C HIS A 165 7.18 3.87 8.68
N CYS A 166 6.05 3.93 9.39
CA CYS A 166 4.85 4.64 8.95
C CYS A 166 4.22 5.47 10.08
N SER A 167 3.37 6.43 9.71
CA SER A 167 2.74 7.37 10.64
C SER A 167 1.53 6.76 11.35
N HIS A 168 0.79 5.86 10.70
CA HIS A 168 -0.48 5.32 11.17
C HIS A 168 -0.44 3.79 11.20
N GLN A 169 -0.06 3.22 12.36
CA GLN A 169 0.12 1.77 12.54
C GLN A 169 -1.21 0.98 12.42
N MET A 170 -2.31 1.61 12.77
CA MET A 170 -3.63 0.99 12.85
C MET A 170 -4.67 1.71 11.99
N LEU A 171 -4.25 2.31 10.88
CA LEU A 171 -5.12 3.10 9.99
C LEU A 171 -6.45 2.40 9.64
N PRO A 172 -6.52 1.10 9.34
CA PRO A 172 -7.81 0.45 9.06
C PRO A 172 -8.85 0.54 10.19
N MET A 173 -8.41 0.76 11.43
CA MET A 173 -9.33 0.95 12.58
C MET A 173 -9.78 2.40 12.73
N GLU A 174 -9.00 3.36 12.25
CA GLU A 174 -9.27 4.80 12.33
C GLU A 174 -10.05 5.33 11.12
N LEU A 175 -9.73 4.78 9.94
CA LEU A 175 -10.21 5.26 8.65
C LEU A 175 -11.74 5.30 8.53
N PRO A 176 -12.52 4.30 9.00
CA PRO A 176 -13.98 4.37 8.95
C PRO A 176 -14.55 5.60 9.65
N GLY A 177 -14.04 5.93 10.84
CA GLY A 177 -14.48 7.12 11.58
C GLY A 177 -14.09 8.43 10.90
N LYS A 178 -12.93 8.48 10.24
CA LYS A 178 -12.49 9.65 9.47
C LYS A 178 -13.38 9.84 8.23
N LEU A 179 -13.64 8.79 7.48
CA LEU A 179 -14.51 8.80 6.29
C LEU A 179 -15.95 9.20 6.65
N ALA A 180 -16.51 8.67 7.74
CA ALA A 180 -17.86 9.04 8.19
C ALA A 180 -17.99 10.55 8.47
N ARG A 181 -16.96 11.17 9.07
CA ARG A 181 -16.94 12.64 9.33
C ARG A 181 -16.86 13.46 8.03
N LEU A 182 -16.31 12.89 6.96
CA LEU A 182 -16.24 13.52 5.64
C LEU A 182 -17.50 13.29 4.77
N GLY A 183 -18.53 12.64 5.32
CA GLY A 183 -19.78 12.41 4.61
C GLY A 183 -19.83 11.11 3.80
N TYR A 184 -18.88 10.20 3.99
CA TYR A 184 -18.97 8.89 3.35
C TYR A 184 -19.98 7.97 4.05
N ARG A 185 -20.63 7.12 3.26
CA ARG A 185 -21.62 6.11 3.68
C ARG A 185 -21.23 4.72 3.21
N ASP A 186 -21.95 3.72 3.67
CA ASP A 186 -21.73 2.29 3.32
C ASP A 186 -20.28 1.83 3.56
N ILE A 187 -19.66 2.35 4.62
CA ILE A 187 -18.27 2.09 4.95
C ILE A 187 -18.11 0.62 5.37
N ARG A 188 -17.27 -0.12 4.67
CA ARG A 188 -17.04 -1.55 4.90
C ARG A 188 -15.56 -1.86 4.96
N ASN A 189 -15.19 -2.77 5.87
CA ASN A 189 -13.86 -3.35 5.94
C ASN A 189 -13.90 -4.82 5.54
N LYS A 190 -12.98 -5.22 4.64
CA LYS A 190 -12.75 -6.61 4.22
C LYS A 190 -11.33 -7.00 4.60
N SER A 191 -11.17 -8.06 5.41
CA SER A 191 -9.85 -8.60 5.73
C SER A 191 -9.23 -9.28 4.52
N LEU A 192 -7.96 -8.98 4.26
CA LEU A 192 -7.10 -9.65 3.27
C LEU A 192 -5.91 -10.32 3.99
N ALA A 193 -6.11 -10.69 5.25
CA ALA A 193 -5.08 -11.30 6.09
C ALA A 193 -4.55 -12.61 5.50
N PHE A 194 -3.28 -12.86 5.70
CA PHE A 194 -2.63 -14.11 5.28
C PHE A 194 -1.55 -14.55 6.25
N VAL A 195 -1.25 -15.84 6.21
CA VAL A 195 -0.18 -16.49 6.97
C VAL A 195 0.75 -17.20 5.98
N ILE A 196 2.05 -17.08 6.19
CA ILE A 196 3.09 -17.76 5.41
C ILE A 196 3.93 -18.58 6.38
N THR A 197 4.09 -19.87 6.09
CA THR A 197 4.91 -20.80 6.89
C THR A 197 6.15 -21.29 6.15
N GLN A 198 6.25 -20.96 4.85
CA GLN A 198 7.41 -21.25 4.00
C GLN A 198 7.68 -20.07 3.05
N ARG A 199 8.94 -19.75 2.85
CA ARG A 199 9.37 -18.64 1.99
C ARG A 199 9.81 -19.18 0.62
N ASP A 200 8.89 -19.30 -0.31
CA ASP A 200 9.22 -19.55 -1.72
C ASP A 200 9.94 -18.36 -2.38
N GLN A 201 10.30 -18.51 -3.65
CA GLN A 201 11.10 -17.52 -4.38
C GLN A 201 10.43 -16.13 -4.47
N ASN A 202 9.09 -16.07 -4.53
CA ASN A 202 8.30 -14.83 -4.65
C ASN A 202 7.48 -14.53 -3.39
N SER A 203 7.89 -15.10 -2.25
CA SER A 203 7.16 -14.95 -1.00
C SER A 203 7.14 -13.50 -0.52
N PRO A 204 5.97 -12.93 -0.21
CA PRO A 204 5.88 -11.64 0.46
C PRO A 204 6.71 -11.58 1.75
N ALA A 205 6.86 -12.70 2.46
CA ALA A 205 7.67 -12.77 3.68
C ALA A 205 9.15 -12.48 3.43
N ARG A 206 9.73 -12.92 2.29
CA ARG A 206 11.14 -12.60 1.94
C ARG A 206 11.35 -11.11 1.74
N TYR A 207 10.53 -10.49 0.91
CA TYR A 207 10.64 -9.06 0.62
C TYR A 207 10.37 -8.20 1.86
N THR A 208 9.45 -8.65 2.69
CA THR A 208 9.16 -7.97 3.96
C THR A 208 10.31 -8.12 4.95
N GLU A 209 10.91 -9.31 5.09
CA GLU A 209 12.09 -9.54 5.92
C GLU A 209 13.25 -8.61 5.50
N GLU A 210 13.50 -8.50 4.19
CA GLU A 210 14.54 -7.60 3.67
C GLU A 210 14.24 -6.13 3.99
N THR A 211 12.98 -5.70 3.84
CA THR A 211 12.54 -4.34 4.17
C THR A 211 12.71 -4.04 5.66
N VAL A 212 12.28 -4.96 6.52
CA VAL A 212 12.42 -4.85 7.99
C VAL A 212 13.88 -4.81 8.40
N ALA A 213 14.72 -5.69 7.83
CA ALA A 213 16.16 -5.73 8.11
C ALA A 213 16.85 -4.44 7.68
N PHE A 214 16.56 -3.96 6.47
CA PHE A 214 17.09 -2.69 5.96
C PHE A 214 16.70 -1.51 6.86
N PHE A 215 15.42 -1.43 7.24
CA PHE A 215 14.93 -0.38 8.11
C PHE A 215 15.61 -0.44 9.50
N ALA A 216 15.69 -1.61 10.10
CA ALA A 216 16.29 -1.81 11.40
C ALA A 216 17.77 -1.38 11.44
N LEU A 217 18.56 -1.72 10.41
CA LEU A 217 19.96 -1.29 10.26
C LEU A 217 20.09 0.24 10.20
N ASN A 218 19.18 0.91 9.49
CA ASN A 218 19.19 2.37 9.36
C ASN A 218 18.61 3.11 10.59
N HIS A 219 18.02 2.39 11.53
CA HIS A 219 17.40 2.94 12.74
C HIS A 219 18.02 2.41 14.05
N GLY A 220 19.32 2.15 14.02
CA GLY A 220 20.12 1.94 15.22
C GLY A 220 20.25 0.49 15.70
N MET A 221 19.69 -0.49 14.98
CA MET A 221 19.98 -1.89 15.27
C MET A 221 21.38 -2.27 14.79
N SER A 222 22.09 -3.09 15.58
CA SER A 222 23.41 -3.56 15.17
C SER A 222 23.31 -4.54 13.99
N LYS A 223 24.34 -4.52 13.13
CA LYS A 223 24.43 -5.49 12.03
C LYS A 223 24.39 -6.94 12.54
N THR A 224 25.02 -7.20 13.68
CA THR A 224 25.04 -8.53 14.32
C THR A 224 23.62 -8.96 14.70
N ASP A 225 22.86 -8.11 15.41
CA ASP A 225 21.48 -8.42 15.80
C ASP A 225 20.58 -8.71 14.60
N VAL A 226 20.67 -7.89 13.52
CA VAL A 226 19.85 -8.08 12.33
C VAL A 226 20.24 -9.37 11.58
N MET A 227 21.53 -9.66 11.46
CA MET A 227 21.98 -10.90 10.82
C MET A 227 21.59 -12.13 11.64
N ASP A 228 21.69 -12.07 12.96
CA ASP A 228 21.29 -13.14 13.87
C ASP A 228 19.76 -13.40 13.78
N TRP A 229 18.96 -12.35 13.80
CA TRP A 229 17.51 -12.45 13.59
C TRP A 229 17.16 -13.17 12.26
N ARG A 230 17.80 -12.79 11.16
CA ARG A 230 17.59 -13.42 9.85
C ARG A 230 18.03 -14.89 9.83
N ALA A 231 19.17 -15.19 10.45
CA ALA A 231 19.67 -16.56 10.57
C ALA A 231 18.70 -17.45 11.37
N GLN A 232 18.16 -16.92 12.48
CA GLN A 232 17.17 -17.61 13.30
C GLN A 232 15.88 -17.88 12.53
N LEU A 233 15.37 -16.92 11.72
CA LEU A 233 14.21 -17.13 10.86
C LEU A 233 14.47 -18.23 9.80
N SER A 234 15.67 -18.24 9.22
CA SER A 234 16.06 -19.29 8.25
C SER A 234 16.12 -20.65 8.90
N LYS A 235 16.71 -20.73 10.10
CA LYS A 235 16.75 -21.98 10.88
C LYS A 235 15.34 -22.45 11.28
N ALA A 236 14.48 -21.52 11.66
CA ALA A 236 13.09 -21.83 12.00
C ALA A 236 12.33 -22.40 10.79
N GLU A 237 12.59 -21.90 9.57
CA GLU A 237 12.00 -22.44 8.35
C GLU A 237 12.45 -23.89 8.07
N GLU A 238 13.77 -24.17 8.19
CA GLU A 238 14.31 -25.53 8.07
C GLU A 238 13.67 -26.48 9.09
N ASP A 239 13.40 -26.00 10.30
CA ASP A 239 12.82 -26.77 11.41
C ASP A 239 11.28 -26.83 11.35
N GLY A 240 10.62 -26.23 10.34
CA GLY A 240 9.17 -26.16 10.23
C GLY A 240 8.47 -25.30 11.29
N ARG A 241 9.18 -24.34 11.89
CA ARG A 241 8.70 -23.42 12.94
C ARG A 241 8.57 -21.97 12.49
N PHE A 242 8.89 -21.67 11.24
CA PHE A 242 8.76 -20.34 10.66
C PHE A 242 7.29 -19.95 10.50
N GLY A 243 6.99 -18.69 10.77
CA GLY A 243 5.71 -18.07 10.46
C GLY A 243 5.85 -16.58 10.15
N PHE A 244 5.02 -16.11 9.25
CA PHE A 244 4.84 -14.69 8.97
C PHE A 244 3.37 -14.39 8.82
N THR A 245 2.89 -13.38 9.55
CA THR A 245 1.50 -12.92 9.47
C THR A 245 1.45 -11.47 9.01
N SER A 246 0.50 -11.16 8.15
CA SER A 246 0.18 -9.80 7.75
C SER A 246 -1.33 -9.63 7.63
N PHE A 247 -1.82 -8.45 8.01
CA PHE A 247 -3.24 -8.14 8.09
C PHE A 247 -3.60 -6.91 7.26
N PRO A 248 -3.51 -6.99 5.91
CA PRO A 248 -4.07 -5.95 5.06
C PRO A 248 -5.60 -5.93 5.21
N VAL A 249 -6.16 -4.74 5.23
CA VAL A 249 -7.60 -4.50 5.26
C VAL A 249 -7.96 -3.59 4.10
N LEU A 250 -8.93 -4.01 3.30
CA LEU A 250 -9.56 -3.18 2.30
C LEU A 250 -10.72 -2.45 2.97
N THR A 251 -10.67 -1.12 2.95
CA THR A 251 -11.78 -0.23 3.35
C THR A 251 -12.42 0.35 2.11
N SER A 252 -13.73 0.19 1.95
CA SER A 252 -14.51 0.79 0.87
C SER A 252 -15.63 1.66 1.42
N ALA A 253 -15.95 2.76 0.72
CA ALA A 253 -17.00 3.71 1.10
C ALA A 253 -17.49 4.48 -0.13
N PHE A 254 -18.64 5.13 -0.03
CA PHE A 254 -19.20 6.01 -1.06
C PHE A 254 -19.42 7.40 -0.50
N LEU A 255 -19.02 8.44 -1.23
CA LEU A 255 -19.30 9.84 -0.87
C LEU A 255 -20.80 10.11 -1.05
N SER A 256 -21.41 10.82 -0.08
CA SER A 256 -22.85 11.14 -0.10
C SER A 256 -23.18 12.26 -1.10
#